data_bec587698ec86c0dd6bb85e3c3eead19
#
_entry.id   bec587698ec86c0dd6bb85e3c3eead19
#
_cell.length_a   1.000
_cell.length_b   1.000
_cell.length_c   1.000
_cell.angle_alpha   90.00
_cell.angle_beta   90.00
_cell.angle_gamma   90.00
#
_symmetry.space_group_name_H-M   'P 1'
#
loop_
_entity.id
_entity.type
_entity.pdbx_description
1 polymer ?
#
loop_
_entity_poly.entity_id
_entity_poly.type
_entity_poly.pdbx_seq_one_letter_code
_entity_poly.pdbx_strand_id
1 'polypeptide(L)'
;MPCLSVCSLARILRRAKGGYSRPFSLLYDMKESYSICFTSHGEVMFRDAEDHGMFVNVMAIEGYRTDSEILSDAEMSNHVHFNAFTRAPMVFAARTRMSYTKYFNRKYGRKGRMGEKGTYVLKVDGFNHQLVLSNYILRQGLHHCAAATAFGYPFSSIHELFAADLGWPRTPAVFTKRADMTGFLPRFADFPDSYQMDGSGVFLRRSFMEIRQVEQYYASPRNFLFQMNRLTDDTWKEDQLKDRTGKPLTLADLEPGQDEKSIVQLLNNEYGRNFSRSRLQDLDVCRLIDTELLPGYGVPSVYYLSDTQKIRIARTLQNEFRLPEKQIRRCLVL
;
A
#
# COMPACT_ATOMS: atom_id res chain seq x y z
N MET A 1 9.08 7.26 -33.34
CA MET A 1 10.15 8.06 -32.71
C MET A 1 9.50 9.17 -31.91
N PRO A 2 9.48 9.14 -30.59
CA PRO A 2 9.04 10.27 -29.79
C PRO A 2 10.24 11.11 -29.34
N CYS A 3 10.15 12.40 -29.58
CA CYS A 3 11.05 13.42 -29.11
C CYS A 3 11.14 13.43 -27.59
N LEU A 4 12.29 13.15 -27.03
CA LEU A 4 12.66 13.50 -25.68
C LEU A 4 12.75 15.03 -25.58
N SER A 5 12.05 15.62 -24.62
CA SER A 5 11.98 17.05 -24.42
C SER A 5 13.37 17.65 -24.18
N VAL A 6 13.73 18.64 -24.97
CA VAL A 6 15.00 19.36 -24.99
C VAL A 6 15.35 20.05 -23.65
N CYS A 7 14.39 20.16 -22.72
CA CYS A 7 14.61 20.76 -21.40
C CYS A 7 15.42 19.90 -20.42
N SER A 8 15.38 18.57 -20.52
CA SER A 8 16.15 17.69 -19.62
C SER A 8 17.63 17.66 -19.96
N LEU A 9 17.99 17.73 -21.23
CA LEU A 9 19.39 17.75 -21.69
C LEU A 9 20.12 19.06 -21.35
N ALA A 10 19.43 20.18 -21.34
CA ALA A 10 20.03 21.50 -21.05
C ALA A 10 20.47 21.67 -19.59
N ARG A 11 19.90 20.94 -18.64
CA ARG A 11 20.34 20.95 -17.21
C ARG A 11 21.58 20.10 -16.98
N ILE A 12 21.78 19.05 -17.74
CA ILE A 12 22.96 18.15 -17.63
C ILE A 12 24.21 18.83 -18.18
N LEU A 13 24.10 19.63 -19.25
CA LEU A 13 25.24 20.24 -19.91
C LEU A 13 25.80 21.52 -19.25
N ARG A 14 25.08 22.15 -18.33
CA ARG A 14 25.60 23.36 -17.62
C ARG A 14 26.49 23.07 -16.41
N ARG A 15 26.65 21.82 -15.98
CA ARG A 15 27.56 21.42 -14.88
C ARG A 15 28.91 20.84 -15.31
N ALA A 16 29.18 20.72 -16.60
CA ALA A 16 30.40 20.11 -17.12
C ALA A 16 31.50 21.11 -17.48
N LYS A 17 31.69 22.18 -16.70
CA LYS A 17 32.92 23.03 -16.81
C LYS A 17 33.61 23.06 -15.46
N GLY A 18 34.48 22.09 -15.22
CA GLY A 18 35.38 22.08 -14.09
C GLY A 18 35.90 20.68 -13.75
N GLY A 19 37.07 20.31 -14.27
CA GLY A 19 37.98 19.35 -13.63
C GLY A 19 37.75 17.85 -13.94
N TYR A 20 38.70 17.26 -14.63
CA TYR A 20 38.93 15.84 -14.83
C TYR A 20 38.74 15.00 -13.53
N SER A 21 37.93 14.00 -13.59
CA SER A 21 37.87 12.71 -12.91
C SER A 21 36.49 12.40 -12.31
N ARG A 22 35.76 11.53 -12.95
CA ARG A 22 34.93 10.43 -12.41
C ARG A 22 33.84 9.99 -13.39
N PRO A 23 34.06 9.00 -14.25
CA PRO A 23 32.98 8.36 -14.99
C PRO A 23 32.14 7.37 -14.15
N PHE A 24 32.52 7.11 -12.89
CA PHE A 24 31.85 6.12 -12.02
C PHE A 24 30.71 6.69 -11.15
N SER A 25 30.56 8.01 -11.02
CA SER A 25 29.55 8.59 -10.14
C SER A 25 28.15 8.74 -10.76
N LEU A 26 28.02 8.66 -12.07
CA LEU A 26 26.74 8.80 -12.78
C LEU A 26 25.83 7.56 -12.65
N LEU A 27 26.39 6.39 -12.39
CA LEU A 27 25.62 5.16 -12.16
C LEU A 27 24.99 5.07 -10.75
N TYR A 28 25.48 5.85 -9.79
CA TYR A 28 24.95 5.88 -8.43
C TYR A 28 23.82 6.86 -8.19
N ASP A 29 23.43 7.65 -9.21
CA ASP A 29 22.45 8.74 -9.05
C ASP A 29 21.05 8.39 -9.55
N MET A 30 20.83 7.18 -10.08
CA MET A 30 19.52 6.75 -10.59
C MET A 30 18.68 6.09 -9.49
N LYS A 31 17.40 6.49 -9.42
CA LYS A 31 16.40 5.77 -8.61
C LYS A 31 16.17 4.39 -9.22
N GLU A 32 16.06 3.39 -8.39
CA GLU A 32 15.72 2.03 -8.80
C GLU A 32 14.33 1.66 -8.25
N SER A 33 13.69 0.70 -8.90
CA SER A 33 12.37 0.26 -8.46
C SER A 33 12.47 -0.80 -7.36
N TYR A 34 11.61 -0.63 -6.35
CA TYR A 34 11.50 -1.55 -5.22
C TYR A 34 10.05 -1.86 -4.88
N SER A 35 9.77 -3.14 -4.66
CA SER A 35 8.62 -3.58 -3.90
C SER A 35 8.93 -3.39 -2.42
N ILE A 36 8.03 -2.73 -1.71
CA ILE A 36 8.15 -2.49 -0.27
C ILE A 36 6.89 -3.04 0.39
N CYS A 37 7.11 -3.93 1.36
CA CYS A 37 6.05 -4.51 2.17
C CYS A 37 6.41 -4.36 3.65
N PHE A 38 5.45 -4.03 4.49
CA PHE A 38 5.60 -4.24 5.93
C PHE A 38 4.30 -4.73 6.56
N THR A 39 4.45 -5.58 7.56
CA THR A 39 3.35 -6.24 8.26
C THR A 39 3.44 -5.99 9.77
N SER A 40 2.29 -6.01 10.43
CA SER A 40 2.19 -5.92 11.89
C SER A 40 2.41 -7.26 12.61
N HIS A 41 2.48 -8.37 11.88
CA HIS A 41 2.66 -9.74 12.41
C HIS A 41 1.58 -10.25 13.38
N GLY A 42 0.38 -9.74 13.37
CA GLY A 42 -0.67 -10.35 14.17
C GLY A 42 -1.69 -9.41 14.78
N GLU A 43 -1.52 -8.12 14.56
CA GLU A 43 -2.54 -7.12 14.91
C GLU A 43 -3.04 -6.41 13.65
N VAL A 44 -4.20 -5.79 13.70
CA VAL A 44 -4.64 -4.91 12.62
C VAL A 44 -3.84 -3.61 12.68
N MET A 45 -3.48 -3.11 11.49
CA MET A 45 -2.84 -1.80 11.32
C MET A 45 -3.86 -0.71 11.04
N PHE A 46 -5.02 -1.07 10.52
CA PHE A 46 -6.08 -0.15 10.11
C PHE A 46 -7.38 -0.61 10.76
N ARG A 47 -7.85 0.14 11.76
CA ARG A 47 -9.08 -0.18 12.49
C ARG A 47 -10.30 0.54 11.90
N ASP A 48 -10.07 1.66 11.21
CA ASP A 48 -11.09 2.44 10.53
C ASP A 48 -10.57 3.09 9.24
N ALA A 49 -11.45 3.78 8.50
CA ALA A 49 -11.10 4.44 7.25
C ALA A 49 -10.13 5.62 7.44
N GLU A 50 -10.16 6.27 8.61
CA GLU A 50 -9.23 7.36 8.94
C GLU A 50 -7.78 6.85 9.03
N ASP A 51 -7.58 5.63 9.55
CA ASP A 51 -6.27 5.00 9.62
C ASP A 51 -5.68 4.78 8.22
N HIS A 52 -6.49 4.31 7.26
CA HIS A 52 -6.09 4.19 5.87
C HIS A 52 -5.73 5.55 5.27
N GLY A 53 -6.59 6.56 5.46
CA GLY A 53 -6.33 7.92 4.98
C GLY A 53 -5.05 8.51 5.57
N MET A 54 -4.80 8.32 6.87
CA MET A 54 -3.58 8.78 7.49
C MET A 54 -2.33 8.04 6.98
N PHE A 55 -2.45 6.75 6.66
CA PHE A 55 -1.35 6.02 6.04
C PHE A 55 -1.00 6.60 4.68
N VAL A 56 -1.98 6.89 3.83
CA VAL A 56 -1.79 7.56 2.54
C VAL A 56 -1.08 8.89 2.70
N ASN A 57 -1.51 9.72 3.67
CA ASN A 57 -0.87 11.00 3.98
C ASN A 57 0.58 10.84 4.41
N VAL A 58 0.86 9.87 5.28
CA VAL A 58 2.23 9.57 5.74
C VAL A 58 3.09 9.08 4.58
N MET A 59 2.59 8.17 3.74
CA MET A 59 3.30 7.64 2.59
C MET A 59 3.66 8.76 1.60
N ALA A 60 2.74 9.67 1.31
CA ALA A 60 2.96 10.82 0.44
C ALA A 60 4.05 11.77 1.00
N ILE A 61 3.97 12.11 2.30
CA ILE A 61 4.94 12.99 2.96
C ILE A 61 6.34 12.36 3.00
N GLU A 62 6.43 11.11 3.41
CA GLU A 62 7.73 10.44 3.52
C GLU A 62 8.31 10.08 2.14
N GLY A 63 7.46 9.85 1.13
CA GLY A 63 7.86 9.74 -0.26
C GLY A 63 8.52 11.01 -0.76
N TYR A 64 7.91 12.16 -0.54
CA TYR A 64 8.50 13.46 -0.88
C TYR A 64 9.84 13.70 -0.15
N ARG A 65 9.89 13.47 1.16
CA ARG A 65 11.07 13.67 1.99
C ARG A 65 12.26 12.77 1.62
N THR A 66 12.00 11.62 1.04
CA THR A 66 13.03 10.65 0.62
C THR A 66 13.27 10.67 -0.88
N ASP A 67 12.71 11.64 -1.59
CA ASP A 67 12.79 11.74 -3.05
C ASP A 67 12.39 10.43 -3.73
N SER A 68 11.28 9.83 -3.26
CA SER A 68 10.73 8.56 -3.77
C SER A 68 9.51 8.82 -4.64
N GLU A 69 9.46 8.18 -5.80
CA GLU A 69 8.35 8.24 -6.76
C GLU A 69 7.46 7.01 -6.57
N ILE A 70 6.28 7.21 -5.99
CA ILE A 70 5.37 6.12 -5.63
C ILE A 70 4.55 5.74 -6.87
N LEU A 71 4.51 4.46 -7.19
CA LEU A 71 3.87 3.93 -8.40
C LEU A 71 2.50 3.30 -8.10
N SER A 72 2.44 2.39 -7.15
CA SER A 72 1.22 1.67 -6.75
C SER A 72 1.23 1.35 -5.28
N ASP A 73 0.05 1.22 -4.68
CA ASP A 73 -0.12 0.85 -3.28
C ASP A 73 -1.40 0.05 -3.05
N ALA A 74 -1.38 -0.73 -1.95
CA ALA A 74 -2.54 -1.38 -1.35
C ALA A 74 -2.33 -1.55 0.15
N GLU A 75 -3.30 -1.12 0.95
CA GLU A 75 -3.29 -1.27 2.41
C GLU A 75 -4.27 -2.35 2.83
N MET A 76 -3.74 -3.52 3.21
CA MET A 76 -4.53 -4.60 3.81
C MET A 76 -4.63 -4.39 5.32
N SER A 77 -5.58 -5.04 5.98
CA SER A 77 -5.86 -4.80 7.41
C SER A 77 -4.65 -4.90 8.34
N ASN A 78 -3.66 -5.70 8.01
CA ASN A 78 -2.48 -5.96 8.84
C ASN A 78 -1.14 -5.88 8.12
N HIS A 79 -1.13 -5.47 6.87
CA HIS A 79 0.09 -5.25 6.07
C HIS A 79 -0.18 -4.28 4.93
N VAL A 80 0.89 -3.76 4.35
CA VAL A 80 0.83 -2.86 3.20
C VAL A 80 1.83 -3.30 2.15
N HIS A 81 1.45 -3.09 0.89
CA HIS A 81 2.34 -3.22 -0.26
C HIS A 81 2.37 -1.91 -1.02
N PHE A 82 3.54 -1.46 -1.39
CA PHE A 82 3.69 -0.35 -2.33
C PHE A 82 4.96 -0.51 -3.16
N ASN A 83 4.91 0.05 -4.35
CA ASN A 83 6.01 0.09 -5.29
C ASN A 83 6.50 1.52 -5.49
N ALA A 84 7.81 1.73 -5.49
CA ALA A 84 8.38 3.05 -5.69
C ALA A 84 9.75 3.01 -6.38
N PHE A 85 10.04 4.03 -7.17
CA PHE A 85 11.39 4.37 -7.57
C PHE A 85 12.06 5.21 -6.47
N THR A 86 13.16 4.74 -5.93
CA THR A 86 13.86 5.41 -4.83
C THR A 86 15.33 5.04 -4.79
N ARG A 87 16.17 5.92 -4.20
CA ARG A 87 17.57 5.62 -3.89
C ARG A 87 17.76 5.01 -2.51
N ALA A 88 16.75 5.12 -1.64
CA ALA A 88 16.86 4.77 -0.23
C ALA A 88 15.62 3.99 0.25
N PRO A 89 15.34 2.78 -0.32
CA PRO A 89 14.10 2.06 -0.06
C PRO A 89 13.90 1.70 1.41
N MET A 90 14.95 1.31 2.12
CA MET A 90 14.88 1.01 3.56
C MET A 90 14.60 2.26 4.40
N VAL A 91 15.12 3.42 4.00
CA VAL A 91 14.86 4.69 4.69
C VAL A 91 13.41 5.10 4.48
N PHE A 92 12.90 5.04 3.24
CA PHE A 92 11.52 5.33 2.92
C PHE A 92 10.57 4.42 3.70
N ALA A 93 10.77 3.11 3.64
CA ALA A 93 9.97 2.12 4.38
C ALA A 93 9.98 2.36 5.90
N ALA A 94 11.17 2.58 6.48
CA ALA A 94 11.34 2.79 7.91
C ALA A 94 10.66 4.09 8.38
N ARG A 95 10.80 5.18 7.63
CA ARG A 95 10.18 6.47 7.95
C ARG A 95 8.66 6.39 7.85
N THR A 96 8.12 5.80 6.78
CA THR A 96 6.68 5.60 6.61
C THR A 96 6.11 4.79 7.77
N ARG A 97 6.68 3.63 8.07
CA ARG A 97 6.26 2.80 9.19
C ARG A 97 6.35 3.55 10.53
N MET A 98 7.45 4.24 10.80
CA MET A 98 7.66 4.96 12.06
C MET A 98 6.64 6.10 12.24
N SER A 99 6.42 6.89 11.19
CA SER A 99 5.48 8.02 11.22
C SER A 99 4.04 7.53 11.41
N TYR A 100 3.66 6.47 10.70
CA TYR A 100 2.35 5.84 10.87
C TYR A 100 2.19 5.22 12.28
N THR A 101 3.20 4.49 12.77
CA THR A 101 3.17 3.91 14.14
C THR A 101 2.96 4.98 15.21
N LYS A 102 3.59 6.15 15.09
CA LYS A 102 3.39 7.27 16.04
C LYS A 102 1.96 7.77 16.04
N TYR A 103 1.34 7.90 14.86
CA TYR A 103 -0.07 8.26 14.74
C TYR A 103 -0.96 7.21 15.41
N PHE A 104 -0.82 5.95 15.02
CA PHE A 104 -1.63 4.83 15.52
C PHE A 104 -1.50 4.66 17.03
N ASN A 105 -0.28 4.70 17.56
CA ASN A 105 -0.02 4.62 18.99
C ASN A 105 -0.71 5.75 19.77
N ARG A 106 -0.67 6.98 19.22
CA ARG A 106 -1.33 8.14 19.85
C ARG A 106 -2.85 8.01 19.82
N LYS A 107 -3.43 7.58 18.68
CA LYS A 107 -4.88 7.44 18.51
C LYS A 107 -5.46 6.39 19.45
N TYR A 108 -4.80 5.24 19.57
CA TYR A 108 -5.33 4.08 20.28
C TYR A 108 -4.69 3.83 21.66
N GLY A 109 -3.73 4.63 22.10
CA GLY A 109 -3.00 4.39 23.35
C GLY A 109 -2.07 3.17 23.29
N ARG A 110 -1.77 2.69 22.09
CA ARG A 110 -0.86 1.58 21.86
C ARG A 110 0.59 2.00 22.16
N LYS A 111 1.43 1.04 22.57
CA LYS A 111 2.84 1.27 22.85
C LYS A 111 3.73 0.38 22.00
N GLY A 112 4.95 0.84 21.76
CA GLY A 112 5.97 0.07 21.04
C GLY A 112 5.90 0.23 19.52
N ARG A 113 6.77 -0.50 18.84
CA ARG A 113 6.91 -0.45 17.38
C ARG A 113 5.88 -1.38 16.71
N MET A 114 5.38 -0.99 15.56
CA MET A 114 4.49 -1.81 14.75
C MET A 114 5.31 -2.52 13.68
N GLY A 115 5.22 -3.86 13.62
CA GLY A 115 5.82 -4.64 12.55
C GLY A 115 7.35 -4.51 12.41
N GLU A 116 8.09 -4.42 13.51
CA GLU A 116 9.54 -4.13 13.49
C GLU A 116 10.35 -5.12 12.63
N LYS A 117 10.01 -6.40 12.71
CA LYS A 117 10.70 -7.48 11.98
C LYS A 117 10.08 -7.81 10.62
N GLY A 118 9.03 -7.12 10.24
CA GLY A 118 8.23 -7.41 9.06
C GLY A 118 8.34 -6.37 7.96
N THR A 119 9.49 -5.72 7.81
CA THR A 119 9.74 -4.84 6.66
C THR A 119 10.60 -5.57 5.65
N TYR A 120 10.08 -5.64 4.43
CA TYR A 120 10.70 -6.34 3.31
C TYR A 120 10.87 -5.38 2.14
N VAL A 121 12.02 -5.42 1.52
CA VAL A 121 12.36 -4.60 0.36
C VAL A 121 12.96 -5.51 -0.69
N LEU A 122 12.36 -5.56 -1.87
CA LEU A 122 12.80 -6.35 -2.99
C LEU A 122 13.03 -5.43 -4.19
N LYS A 123 14.25 -5.43 -4.73
CA LYS A 123 14.57 -4.72 -5.97
C LYS A 123 13.88 -5.42 -7.14
N VAL A 124 13.26 -4.64 -8.03
CA VAL A 124 12.54 -5.14 -9.20
C VAL A 124 13.05 -4.45 -10.45
N ASP A 125 13.66 -5.24 -11.33
CA ASP A 125 14.25 -4.79 -12.58
C ASP A 125 13.49 -5.36 -13.78
N GLY A 126 13.28 -4.53 -14.79
CA GLY A 126 12.66 -4.93 -16.05
C GLY A 126 11.19 -4.60 -16.15
N PHE A 127 10.73 -4.40 -17.39
CA PHE A 127 9.37 -3.96 -17.69
C PHE A 127 8.30 -4.97 -17.24
N ASN A 128 8.50 -6.25 -17.59
CA ASN A 128 7.51 -7.28 -17.26
C ASN A 128 7.49 -7.59 -15.76
N HIS A 129 8.62 -7.49 -15.07
CA HIS A 129 8.68 -7.60 -13.60
C HIS A 129 7.91 -6.45 -12.94
N GLN A 130 8.01 -5.22 -13.47
CA GLN A 130 7.22 -4.08 -13.00
C GLN A 130 5.72 -4.29 -13.21
N LEU A 131 5.33 -4.81 -14.37
CA LEU A 131 3.94 -5.13 -14.67
C LEU A 131 3.40 -6.19 -13.71
N VAL A 132 4.16 -7.25 -13.47
CA VAL A 132 3.83 -8.32 -12.53
C VAL A 132 3.68 -7.78 -11.10
N LEU A 133 4.62 -6.97 -10.64
CA LEU A 133 4.56 -6.34 -9.32
C LEU A 133 3.32 -5.43 -9.19
N SER A 134 3.05 -4.60 -10.20
CA SER A 134 1.87 -3.72 -10.20
C SER A 134 0.58 -4.54 -10.17
N ASN A 135 0.47 -5.60 -10.97
CA ASN A 135 -0.67 -6.51 -10.95
C ASN A 135 -0.88 -7.12 -9.56
N TYR A 136 0.20 -7.58 -8.94
CA TYR A 136 0.17 -8.18 -7.62
C TYR A 136 -0.33 -7.19 -6.55
N ILE A 137 0.23 -5.98 -6.50
CA ILE A 137 -0.16 -4.95 -5.52
C ILE A 137 -1.63 -4.55 -5.71
N LEU A 138 -2.04 -4.25 -6.94
CA LEU A 138 -3.39 -3.79 -7.23
C LEU A 138 -4.47 -4.87 -7.00
N ARG A 139 -4.08 -6.14 -6.94
CA ARG A 139 -4.98 -7.29 -6.71
C ARG A 139 -5.00 -7.78 -5.26
N GLN A 140 -4.37 -7.08 -4.34
CA GLN A 140 -4.29 -7.49 -2.93
C GLN A 140 -5.66 -7.76 -2.30
N GLY A 141 -6.66 -6.92 -2.56
CA GLY A 141 -8.02 -7.14 -2.08
C GLY A 141 -8.64 -8.47 -2.54
N LEU A 142 -8.32 -8.90 -3.76
CA LEU A 142 -8.75 -10.20 -4.31
C LEU A 142 -7.98 -11.36 -3.66
N HIS A 143 -6.64 -11.26 -3.59
CA HIS A 143 -5.77 -12.29 -3.01
C HIS A 143 -6.15 -12.61 -1.56
N HIS A 144 -6.53 -11.61 -0.79
CA HIS A 144 -6.89 -11.76 0.63
C HIS A 144 -8.41 -11.92 0.87
N CYS A 145 -9.21 -12.14 -0.15
CA CYS A 145 -10.67 -12.26 -0.06
C CYS A 145 -11.35 -11.05 0.64
N ALA A 146 -10.74 -9.87 0.54
CA ALA A 146 -11.34 -8.63 1.01
C ALA A 146 -12.32 -8.05 -0.01
N ALA A 147 -12.24 -8.49 -1.28
CA ALA A 147 -13.16 -8.13 -2.34
C ALA A 147 -13.35 -9.30 -3.33
N ALA A 148 -14.47 -9.29 -4.06
CA ALA A 148 -14.78 -10.29 -5.09
C ALA A 148 -13.96 -10.11 -6.37
N THR A 149 -13.47 -8.89 -6.61
CA THR A 149 -12.67 -8.50 -7.77
C THR A 149 -11.57 -7.56 -7.32
N ALA A 150 -10.53 -7.41 -8.13
CA ALA A 150 -9.47 -6.43 -7.85
C ALA A 150 -10.04 -5.01 -7.64
N PHE A 151 -11.07 -4.63 -8.41
CA PHE A 151 -11.70 -3.31 -8.35
C PHE A 151 -12.65 -3.11 -7.16
N GLY A 152 -13.01 -4.15 -6.44
CA GLY A 152 -13.91 -4.06 -5.30
C GLY A 152 -13.24 -3.60 -3.99
N TYR A 153 -11.90 -3.48 -3.97
CA TYR A 153 -11.17 -3.09 -2.77
C TYR A 153 -10.84 -1.58 -2.77
N PRO A 154 -11.34 -0.82 -1.77
CA PRO A 154 -11.24 0.65 -1.82
C PRO A 154 -9.87 1.21 -1.39
N PHE A 155 -9.06 0.42 -0.66
CA PHE A 155 -7.80 0.89 -0.07
C PHE A 155 -6.59 0.51 -0.93
N SER A 156 -6.62 0.95 -2.18
CA SER A 156 -5.52 0.79 -3.14
C SER A 156 -5.56 1.87 -4.21
N SER A 157 -4.49 2.01 -4.98
CA SER A 157 -4.40 2.95 -6.09
C SER A 157 -5.08 2.48 -7.38
N ILE A 158 -5.75 1.33 -7.39
CA ILE A 158 -6.32 0.71 -8.60
C ILE A 158 -7.25 1.63 -9.38
N HIS A 159 -8.07 2.43 -8.68
CA HIS A 159 -9.07 3.32 -9.29
C HIS A 159 -8.48 4.65 -9.82
N GLU A 160 -7.21 4.91 -9.58
CA GLU A 160 -6.54 6.06 -10.18
C GLU A 160 -6.08 5.78 -11.63
N LEU A 161 -5.84 4.49 -11.97
CA LEU A 161 -5.36 4.08 -13.27
C LEU A 161 -6.47 4.10 -14.32
N PHE A 162 -6.21 4.78 -15.43
CA PHE A 162 -7.17 4.92 -16.53
C PHE A 162 -8.55 5.45 -16.11
N ALA A 163 -8.61 6.18 -14.98
CA ALA A 163 -9.89 6.60 -14.40
C ALA A 163 -10.76 7.39 -15.38
N ALA A 164 -10.17 8.25 -16.22
CA ALA A 164 -10.90 9.02 -17.22
C ALA A 164 -11.42 8.12 -18.35
N ASP A 165 -10.59 7.18 -18.84
CA ASP A 165 -10.93 6.29 -19.95
C ASP A 165 -12.00 5.26 -19.55
N LEU A 166 -11.98 4.83 -18.31
CA LEU A 166 -12.93 3.84 -17.76
C LEU A 166 -14.18 4.49 -17.15
N GLY A 167 -14.26 5.83 -17.15
CA GLY A 167 -15.40 6.55 -16.60
C GLY A 167 -15.59 6.39 -15.09
N TRP A 168 -14.52 6.10 -14.35
CA TRP A 168 -14.61 5.96 -12.90
C TRP A 168 -14.78 7.32 -12.21
N PRO A 169 -15.65 7.38 -11.18
CA PRO A 169 -15.83 8.60 -10.43
C PRO A 169 -14.52 8.98 -9.72
N ARG A 170 -14.10 10.23 -9.89
CA ARG A 170 -12.92 10.75 -9.20
C ARG A 170 -13.33 11.50 -7.93
N THR A 171 -12.68 11.19 -6.83
CA THR A 171 -12.81 11.96 -5.61
C THR A 171 -12.40 13.42 -5.88
N PRO A 172 -13.27 14.43 -5.60
CA PRO A 172 -12.94 15.82 -5.86
C PRO A 172 -11.80 16.31 -4.98
N ALA A 173 -10.97 17.22 -5.52
CA ALA A 173 -10.01 17.97 -4.72
C ALA A 173 -10.78 19.08 -3.98
N VAL A 174 -10.74 19.04 -2.66
CA VAL A 174 -11.36 20.05 -1.78
C VAL A 174 -10.30 21.02 -1.28
N PHE A 175 -9.18 20.49 -0.78
CA PHE A 175 -8.07 21.32 -0.32
C PHE A 175 -6.95 21.30 -1.38
N THR A 176 -6.67 22.47 -1.93
CA THR A 176 -5.66 22.68 -2.99
C THR A 176 -4.56 23.63 -2.57
N LYS A 177 -4.69 24.27 -1.40
CA LYS A 177 -3.67 25.17 -0.83
C LYS A 177 -3.07 24.52 0.41
N ARG A 178 -1.75 24.53 0.51
CA ARG A 178 -1.01 23.98 1.64
C ARG A 178 -1.50 24.46 3.01
N ALA A 179 -1.86 25.75 3.11
CA ALA A 179 -2.35 26.34 4.35
C ALA A 179 -3.61 25.65 4.89
N ASP A 180 -4.50 25.24 3.98
CA ASP A 180 -5.79 24.62 4.33
C ASP A 180 -5.62 23.13 4.73
N MET A 181 -4.49 22.50 4.36
CA MET A 181 -4.19 21.09 4.60
C MET A 181 -3.54 20.82 5.96
N THR A 182 -2.92 21.84 6.56
CA THR A 182 -2.06 21.67 7.77
C THR A 182 -2.82 21.13 8.97
N GLY A 183 -4.13 21.36 9.07
CA GLY A 183 -4.98 20.85 10.15
C GLY A 183 -5.16 19.33 10.15
N PHE A 184 -5.00 18.69 9.00
CA PHE A 184 -5.16 17.24 8.81
C PHE A 184 -3.86 16.46 8.96
N LEU A 185 -2.73 17.15 8.97
CA LEU A 185 -1.41 16.54 8.84
C LEU A 185 -0.61 16.59 10.15
N PRO A 186 0.40 15.73 10.30
CA PRO A 186 1.35 15.83 11.39
C PRO A 186 2.02 17.21 11.41
N ARG A 187 2.26 17.74 12.60
CA ARG A 187 2.98 19.00 12.77
C ARG A 187 4.32 18.94 12.03
N PHE A 188 4.66 19.98 11.28
CA PHE A 188 5.86 20.05 10.43
C PHE A 188 5.86 19.08 9.24
N ALA A 189 4.70 18.68 8.75
CA ALA A 189 4.61 17.98 7.47
C ALA A 189 5.21 18.85 6.36
N ASP A 190 6.05 18.23 5.51
CA ASP A 190 6.63 18.85 4.33
C ASP A 190 6.21 18.11 3.08
N PHE A 191 5.65 18.85 2.10
CA PHE A 191 5.10 18.31 0.87
C PHE A 191 4.98 19.42 -0.19
N PRO A 192 4.93 19.10 -1.50
CA PRO A 192 4.82 20.09 -2.57
C PRO A 192 3.45 20.78 -2.59
N ASP A 193 3.43 22.02 -3.09
CA ASP A 193 2.18 22.77 -3.29
C ASP A 193 1.25 22.14 -4.34
N SER A 194 1.76 21.22 -5.17
CA SER A 194 0.95 20.46 -6.14
C SER A 194 0.08 19.37 -5.51
N TYR A 195 0.33 18.98 -4.27
CA TYR A 195 -0.48 17.97 -3.59
C TYR A 195 -1.87 18.52 -3.30
N GLN A 196 -2.86 17.64 -3.40
CA GLN A 196 -4.28 17.96 -3.20
C GLN A 196 -4.90 16.97 -2.24
N MET A 197 -5.87 17.42 -1.44
CA MET A 197 -6.64 16.56 -0.53
C MET A 197 -8.11 16.56 -0.88
N ASP A 198 -8.78 15.48 -0.51
CA ASP A 198 -10.23 15.38 -0.50
C ASP A 198 -10.86 16.10 0.72
N GLY A 199 -12.20 16.02 0.82
CA GLY A 199 -12.94 16.63 1.93
C GLY A 199 -12.69 15.98 3.30
N SER A 200 -12.10 14.79 3.36
CA SER A 200 -11.73 14.12 4.61
C SER A 200 -10.29 14.44 5.06
N GLY A 201 -9.53 15.19 4.27
CA GLY A 201 -8.15 15.53 4.55
C GLY A 201 -7.14 14.45 4.16
N VAL A 202 -7.50 13.60 3.20
CA VAL A 202 -6.61 12.59 2.63
C VAL A 202 -6.03 13.08 1.32
N PHE A 203 -4.72 12.96 1.13
CA PHE A 203 -4.07 13.27 -0.14
C PHE A 203 -4.63 12.41 -1.27
N LEU A 204 -4.99 13.06 -2.35
CA LEU A 204 -5.42 12.39 -3.57
C LEU A 204 -4.21 11.70 -4.22
N ARG A 205 -4.27 10.40 -4.37
CA ARG A 205 -3.17 9.59 -4.93
C ARG A 205 -2.64 10.15 -6.25
N ARG A 206 -3.53 10.61 -7.14
CA ARG A 206 -3.16 11.24 -8.43
C ARG A 206 -2.32 12.52 -8.30
N SER A 207 -2.26 13.14 -7.12
CA SER A 207 -1.48 14.37 -6.92
C SER A 207 -0.04 14.09 -6.47
N PHE A 208 0.29 12.87 -6.03
CA PHE A 208 1.62 12.50 -5.54
C PHE A 208 2.19 11.19 -6.10
N MET A 209 1.38 10.38 -6.78
CA MET A 209 1.82 9.12 -7.39
C MET A 209 2.08 9.28 -8.89
N GLU A 210 2.99 8.49 -9.42
CA GLU A 210 3.36 8.45 -10.83
C GLU A 210 2.37 7.57 -11.63
N ILE A 211 1.08 7.93 -11.60
CA ILE A 211 -0.02 7.15 -12.21
C ILE A 211 0.24 6.90 -13.70
N ARG A 212 0.66 7.92 -14.45
CA ARG A 212 0.91 7.79 -15.89
C ARG A 212 2.02 6.80 -16.21
N GLN A 213 3.03 6.67 -15.35
CA GLN A 213 4.09 5.69 -15.53
C GLN A 213 3.58 4.27 -15.37
N VAL A 214 2.70 4.05 -14.40
CA VAL A 214 2.06 2.74 -14.21
C VAL A 214 1.12 2.41 -15.38
N GLU A 215 0.35 3.38 -15.88
CA GLU A 215 -0.49 3.21 -17.08
C GLU A 215 0.32 2.77 -18.30
N GLN A 216 1.57 3.25 -18.46
CA GLN A 216 2.45 2.84 -19.56
C GLN A 216 2.79 1.34 -19.53
N TYR A 217 2.85 0.71 -18.35
CA TYR A 217 3.08 -0.75 -18.27
C TYR A 217 1.92 -1.55 -18.87
N TYR A 218 0.72 -1.01 -18.81
CA TYR A 218 -0.47 -1.65 -19.40
C TYR A 218 -0.71 -1.24 -20.85
N ALA A 219 -0.19 -0.12 -21.29
CA ALA A 219 -0.34 0.47 -22.62
C ALA A 219 -1.78 0.86 -23.01
N SER A 220 -2.83 0.27 -22.39
CA SER A 220 -4.21 0.60 -22.66
C SER A 220 -5.14 0.21 -21.52
N PRO A 221 -6.32 0.88 -21.36
CA PRO A 221 -7.35 0.48 -20.39
C PRO A 221 -7.83 -0.96 -20.59
N ARG A 222 -7.94 -1.42 -21.84
CA ARG A 222 -8.36 -2.80 -22.14
C ARG A 222 -7.37 -3.84 -21.61
N ASN A 223 -6.06 -3.61 -21.81
CA ASN A 223 -5.06 -4.51 -21.29
C ASN A 223 -4.99 -4.46 -19.75
N PHE A 224 -5.16 -3.28 -19.15
CA PHE A 224 -5.26 -3.14 -17.71
C PHE A 224 -6.40 -4.00 -17.14
N LEU A 225 -7.62 -3.88 -17.70
CA LEU A 225 -8.75 -4.71 -17.28
C LEU A 225 -8.48 -6.22 -17.47
N PHE A 226 -7.83 -6.59 -18.57
CA PHE A 226 -7.42 -7.98 -18.81
C PHE A 226 -6.46 -8.47 -17.72
N GLN A 227 -5.41 -7.72 -17.43
CA GLN A 227 -4.41 -8.08 -16.42
C GLN A 227 -5.02 -8.17 -15.01
N MET A 228 -5.94 -7.30 -14.66
CA MET A 228 -6.61 -7.35 -13.36
C MET A 228 -7.52 -8.57 -13.16
N ASN A 229 -7.99 -9.17 -14.25
CA ASN A 229 -8.82 -10.36 -14.23
C ASN A 229 -8.08 -11.66 -14.61
N ARG A 230 -6.81 -11.56 -15.00
CA ARG A 230 -5.99 -12.71 -15.36
C ARG A 230 -5.54 -13.46 -14.11
N LEU A 231 -5.56 -14.80 -14.15
CA LEU A 231 -5.00 -15.64 -13.09
C LEU A 231 -3.47 -15.60 -13.08
N THR A 232 -2.89 -15.77 -11.91
CA THR A 232 -1.45 -15.95 -11.72
C THR A 232 -1.12 -17.42 -12.03
N ASP A 233 -0.67 -17.69 -13.24
CA ASP A 233 -0.34 -19.00 -13.77
C ASP A 233 1.10 -19.06 -14.34
N ASP A 234 1.45 -20.14 -15.02
CA ASP A 234 2.78 -20.30 -15.61
C ASP A 234 3.07 -19.25 -16.69
N THR A 235 2.06 -18.78 -17.42
CA THR A 235 2.24 -17.72 -18.42
C THR A 235 2.69 -16.39 -17.78
N TRP A 236 2.35 -16.17 -16.54
CA TRP A 236 2.78 -15.04 -15.72
C TRP A 236 4.32 -15.08 -15.46
N LYS A 237 4.88 -16.29 -15.29
CA LYS A 237 6.32 -16.49 -15.19
C LYS A 237 7.01 -16.33 -16.54
N GLU A 238 6.42 -16.88 -17.62
CA GLU A 238 6.97 -16.78 -18.98
C GLU A 238 7.06 -15.34 -19.46
N ASP A 239 6.06 -14.50 -19.12
CA ASP A 239 6.07 -13.08 -19.47
C ASP A 239 7.29 -12.36 -18.86
N GLN A 240 7.67 -12.70 -17.64
CA GLN A 240 8.82 -12.10 -16.97
C GLN A 240 10.17 -12.49 -17.62
N LEU A 241 10.27 -13.66 -18.23
CA LEU A 241 11.49 -14.11 -18.89
C LEU A 241 11.83 -13.25 -20.12
N LYS A 242 10.89 -12.47 -20.63
CA LYS A 242 11.11 -11.50 -21.71
C LYS A 242 12.05 -10.35 -21.31
N ASP A 243 12.21 -10.08 -20.02
CA ASP A 243 13.03 -8.98 -19.52
C ASP A 243 14.53 -9.24 -19.57
N ARG A 244 14.99 -10.44 -19.84
CA ARG A 244 16.41 -10.83 -19.81
C ARG A 244 17.14 -10.50 -18.49
N THR A 245 16.39 -10.21 -17.42
CA THR A 245 16.90 -9.81 -16.11
C THR A 245 16.37 -10.77 -15.06
N GLY A 246 17.31 -11.46 -14.42
CA GLY A 246 17.03 -12.20 -13.20
C GLY A 246 16.07 -13.39 -13.30
N LYS A 247 15.71 -13.90 -12.17
CA LYS A 247 14.72 -14.96 -11.95
C LYS A 247 13.32 -14.35 -11.92
N PRO A 248 12.31 -14.98 -12.53
CA PRO A 248 10.92 -14.55 -12.39
C PRO A 248 10.51 -14.40 -10.92
N LEU A 249 9.79 -13.32 -10.62
CA LEU A 249 9.19 -13.12 -9.31
C LEU A 249 8.13 -14.20 -9.07
N THR A 250 8.08 -14.70 -7.86
CA THR A 250 7.05 -15.63 -7.40
C THR A 250 6.21 -14.96 -6.32
N LEU A 251 5.04 -15.51 -6.00
CA LEU A 251 4.26 -15.01 -4.87
C LEU A 251 5.02 -15.12 -3.55
N ALA A 252 5.91 -16.12 -3.40
CA ALA A 252 6.76 -16.25 -2.22
C ALA A 252 7.79 -15.10 -2.09
N ASP A 253 8.26 -14.55 -3.21
CA ASP A 253 9.12 -13.37 -3.21
C ASP A 253 8.34 -12.09 -2.85
N LEU A 254 7.07 -12.02 -3.25
CA LEU A 254 6.18 -10.87 -3.04
C LEU A 254 5.44 -10.89 -1.70
N GLU A 255 5.23 -12.09 -1.12
CA GLU A 255 4.64 -12.32 0.21
C GLU A 255 5.67 -12.93 1.19
N PRO A 256 6.71 -12.18 1.54
CA PRO A 256 7.78 -12.72 2.38
C PRO A 256 7.27 -13.05 3.77
N GLY A 257 7.70 -14.22 4.27
CA GLY A 257 7.30 -14.72 5.60
C GLY A 257 5.98 -15.49 5.62
N GLN A 258 5.34 -15.71 4.46
CA GLN A 258 4.21 -16.64 4.33
C GLN A 258 4.72 -18.08 4.08
N ASP A 259 3.99 -19.04 4.66
CA ASP A 259 4.26 -20.46 4.38
C ASP A 259 3.64 -20.88 3.02
N GLU A 260 4.06 -22.06 2.53
CA GLU A 260 3.62 -22.59 1.25
C GLU A 260 2.08 -22.75 1.18
N LYS A 261 1.43 -23.14 2.28
CA LYS A 261 -0.02 -23.29 2.35
C LYS A 261 -0.73 -21.94 2.17
N SER A 262 -0.20 -20.88 2.79
CA SER A 262 -0.70 -19.53 2.64
C SER A 262 -0.56 -19.04 1.19
N ILE A 263 0.57 -19.30 0.54
CA ILE A 263 0.79 -18.96 -0.88
C ILE A 263 -0.20 -19.68 -1.79
N VAL A 264 -0.42 -20.97 -1.59
CA VAL A 264 -1.42 -21.75 -2.35
C VAL A 264 -2.82 -21.19 -2.13
N GLN A 265 -3.14 -20.73 -0.91
CA GLN A 265 -4.42 -20.12 -0.63
C GLN A 265 -4.62 -18.80 -1.37
N LEU A 266 -3.60 -17.95 -1.47
CA LEU A 266 -3.67 -16.69 -2.24
C LEU A 266 -4.00 -16.98 -3.71
N LEU A 267 -3.36 -17.98 -4.32
CA LEU A 267 -3.67 -18.42 -5.68
C LEU A 267 -5.12 -18.90 -5.82
N ASN A 268 -5.59 -19.72 -4.87
CA ASN A 268 -6.97 -20.22 -4.89
C ASN A 268 -7.99 -19.09 -4.76
N ASN A 269 -7.66 -18.01 -4.05
CA ASN A 269 -8.53 -16.86 -3.88
C ASN A 269 -8.77 -16.10 -5.19
N GLU A 270 -7.83 -16.14 -6.13
CA GLU A 270 -7.97 -15.50 -7.44
C GLU A 270 -9.17 -16.03 -8.26
N TYR A 271 -9.63 -17.23 -7.98
CA TYR A 271 -10.85 -17.78 -8.58
C TYR A 271 -12.14 -17.18 -8.01
N GLY A 272 -12.07 -16.29 -7.02
CA GLY A 272 -13.21 -15.63 -6.38
C GLY A 272 -14.11 -16.53 -5.55
N ARG A 273 -13.82 -17.83 -5.46
CA ARG A 273 -14.67 -18.83 -4.79
C ARG A 273 -14.72 -18.69 -3.28
N ASN A 274 -13.69 -18.13 -2.69
CA ASN A 274 -13.53 -17.97 -1.25
C ASN A 274 -14.07 -16.63 -0.71
N PHE A 275 -14.47 -15.72 -1.60
CA PHE A 275 -15.07 -14.45 -1.19
C PHE A 275 -16.54 -14.67 -0.81
N SER A 276 -16.95 -14.13 0.33
CA SER A 276 -18.34 -14.08 0.76
C SER A 276 -18.71 -12.67 1.22
N ARG A 277 -19.77 -12.11 0.63
CA ARG A 277 -20.29 -10.79 1.03
C ARG A 277 -20.82 -10.75 2.46
N SER A 278 -21.26 -11.90 2.98
CA SER A 278 -21.76 -12.01 4.36
C SER A 278 -20.66 -12.12 5.40
N ARG A 279 -19.41 -12.31 4.97
CA ARG A 279 -18.27 -12.39 5.88
C ARG A 279 -17.82 -10.98 6.26
N LEU A 280 -17.84 -10.69 7.56
CA LEU A 280 -17.29 -9.43 8.10
C LEU A 280 -15.78 -9.37 7.83
N GLN A 281 -15.34 -8.25 7.27
CA GLN A 281 -13.93 -7.94 7.11
C GLN A 281 -13.35 -7.41 8.43
N ASP A 282 -12.02 -7.36 8.56
CA ASP A 282 -11.37 -6.88 9.78
C ASP A 282 -11.81 -5.47 10.17
N LEU A 283 -12.05 -4.60 9.19
CA LEU A 283 -12.57 -3.25 9.41
C LEU A 283 -13.96 -3.26 10.06
N ASP A 284 -14.85 -4.15 9.61
CA ASP A 284 -16.20 -4.29 10.17
C ASP A 284 -16.13 -4.82 11.60
N VAL A 285 -15.24 -5.81 11.83
CA VAL A 285 -15.01 -6.39 13.16
C VAL A 285 -14.42 -5.34 14.13
N CYS A 286 -13.44 -4.55 13.66
CA CYS A 286 -12.89 -3.46 14.47
C CYS A 286 -13.96 -2.42 14.80
N ARG A 287 -14.77 -2.01 13.82
CA ARG A 287 -15.90 -1.10 14.06
C ARG A 287 -16.86 -1.66 15.10
N LEU A 288 -17.31 -2.91 14.94
CA LEU A 288 -18.16 -3.58 15.91
C LEU A 288 -17.57 -3.56 17.33
N ILE A 289 -16.28 -3.89 17.46
CA ILE A 289 -15.58 -3.85 18.74
C ILE A 289 -15.58 -2.42 19.29
N ASP A 290 -15.14 -1.45 18.50
CA ASP A 290 -14.83 -0.10 18.95
C ASP A 290 -16.12 0.70 19.25
N THR A 291 -17.22 0.47 18.49
CA THR A 291 -18.47 1.24 18.66
C THR A 291 -19.52 0.54 19.55
N GLU A 292 -19.55 -0.79 19.60
CA GLU A 292 -20.61 -1.51 20.31
C GLU A 292 -20.12 -2.23 21.57
N LEU A 293 -18.94 -2.82 21.54
CA LEU A 293 -18.47 -3.64 22.65
C LEU A 293 -17.62 -2.87 23.66
N LEU A 294 -16.71 -2.00 23.23
CA LEU A 294 -15.83 -1.21 24.10
C LEU A 294 -16.58 -0.24 25.04
N PRO A 295 -17.67 0.42 24.63
CA PRO A 295 -18.42 1.31 25.53
C PRO A 295 -18.86 0.62 26.82
N GLY A 296 -19.21 -0.67 26.78
CA GLY A 296 -19.57 -1.46 27.97
C GLY A 296 -18.43 -1.66 28.99
N TYR A 297 -17.20 -1.40 28.58
CA TYR A 297 -16.01 -1.50 29.44
C TYR A 297 -15.44 -0.13 29.84
N GLY A 298 -15.96 0.97 29.30
CA GLY A 298 -15.53 2.32 29.63
C GLY A 298 -14.08 2.63 29.21
N VAL A 299 -13.54 1.94 28.18
CA VAL A 299 -12.18 2.13 27.68
C VAL A 299 -12.18 2.66 26.23
N PRO A 300 -11.20 3.49 25.86
CA PRO A 300 -11.18 4.14 24.54
C PRO A 300 -10.68 3.25 23.41
N SER A 301 -10.02 2.13 23.72
CA SER A 301 -9.53 1.19 22.69
C SER A 301 -9.23 -0.19 23.27
N VAL A 302 -9.05 -1.18 22.40
CA VAL A 302 -8.70 -2.56 22.79
C VAL A 302 -7.36 -2.67 23.54
N TYR A 303 -6.49 -1.68 23.41
CA TYR A 303 -5.18 -1.64 24.07
C TYR A 303 -5.26 -1.33 25.58
N TYR A 304 -6.42 -0.88 26.05
CA TYR A 304 -6.69 -0.63 27.48
C TYR A 304 -7.43 -1.79 28.15
N LEU A 305 -7.88 -2.78 27.39
CA LEU A 305 -8.56 -3.95 27.93
C LEU A 305 -7.57 -4.88 28.65
N SER A 306 -8.00 -5.45 29.77
CA SER A 306 -7.31 -6.59 30.39
C SER A 306 -7.51 -7.86 29.55
N ASP A 307 -6.63 -8.86 29.72
CA ASP A 307 -6.75 -10.13 29.01
C ASP A 307 -8.09 -10.82 29.27
N THR A 308 -8.60 -10.75 30.51
CA THR A 308 -9.91 -11.30 30.88
C THR A 308 -11.04 -10.61 30.09
N GLN A 309 -10.98 -9.29 29.93
CA GLN A 309 -11.97 -8.54 29.14
C GLN A 309 -11.87 -8.89 27.65
N LYS A 310 -10.68 -8.97 27.10
CA LYS A 310 -10.45 -9.41 25.71
C LYS A 310 -11.01 -10.82 25.46
N ILE A 311 -10.76 -11.77 26.36
CA ILE A 311 -11.29 -13.13 26.27
C ILE A 311 -12.82 -13.13 26.29
N ARG A 312 -13.46 -12.28 27.11
CA ARG A 312 -14.91 -12.16 27.14
C ARG A 312 -15.47 -11.64 25.82
N ILE A 313 -14.89 -10.57 25.26
CA ILE A 313 -15.26 -10.05 23.95
C ILE A 313 -15.01 -11.10 22.86
N ALA A 314 -13.90 -11.83 22.92
CA ALA A 314 -13.58 -12.89 21.95
C ALA A 314 -14.67 -13.98 21.92
N ARG A 315 -15.19 -14.38 23.11
CA ARG A 315 -16.30 -15.34 23.20
C ARG A 315 -17.59 -14.81 22.57
N THR A 316 -17.92 -13.53 22.81
CA THR A 316 -19.07 -12.87 22.15
C THR A 316 -18.92 -12.91 20.64
N LEU A 317 -17.76 -12.47 20.11
CA LEU A 317 -17.47 -12.46 18.67
C LEU A 317 -17.55 -13.87 18.05
N GLN A 318 -17.09 -14.88 18.77
CA GLN A 318 -17.13 -16.26 18.31
C GLN A 318 -18.54 -16.85 18.33
N ASN A 319 -19.30 -16.65 19.41
CA ASN A 319 -20.60 -17.28 19.61
C ASN A 319 -21.71 -16.59 18.82
N GLU A 320 -21.75 -15.26 18.81
CA GLU A 320 -22.82 -14.48 18.21
C GLU A 320 -22.54 -14.19 16.73
N PHE A 321 -21.28 -13.87 16.37
CA PHE A 321 -20.90 -13.49 15.00
C PHE A 321 -20.21 -14.62 14.24
N ARG A 322 -19.90 -15.74 14.89
CA ARG A 322 -19.21 -16.92 14.30
C ARG A 322 -17.91 -16.58 13.58
N LEU A 323 -17.18 -15.60 14.11
CA LEU A 323 -15.92 -15.16 13.51
C LEU A 323 -14.81 -16.18 13.72
N PRO A 324 -13.88 -16.32 12.75
CA PRO A 324 -12.71 -17.18 12.88
C PRO A 324 -11.79 -16.70 14.00
N GLU A 325 -11.25 -17.63 14.79
CA GLU A 325 -10.34 -17.31 15.92
C GLU A 325 -9.16 -16.43 15.48
N LYS A 326 -8.54 -16.71 14.33
CA LYS A 326 -7.42 -15.93 13.78
C LYS A 326 -7.79 -14.46 13.53
N GLN A 327 -9.03 -14.20 13.09
CA GLN A 327 -9.54 -12.84 12.89
C GLN A 327 -9.81 -12.14 14.22
N ILE A 328 -10.46 -12.84 15.16
CA ILE A 328 -10.73 -12.33 16.51
C ILE A 328 -9.43 -11.92 17.20
N ARG A 329 -8.43 -12.81 17.21
CA ARG A 329 -7.10 -12.55 17.79
C ARG A 329 -6.46 -11.30 17.22
N ARG A 330 -6.50 -11.15 15.89
CA ARG A 330 -5.91 -10.01 15.19
C ARG A 330 -6.59 -8.69 15.56
N CYS A 331 -7.93 -8.66 15.64
CA CYS A 331 -8.68 -7.44 15.93
C CYS A 331 -8.66 -7.06 17.43
N LEU A 332 -8.48 -8.03 18.34
CA LEU A 332 -8.40 -7.81 19.80
C LEU A 332 -6.96 -7.74 20.34
N VAL A 333 -5.96 -8.04 19.51
CA VAL A 333 -4.55 -8.08 19.92
C VAL A 333 -4.35 -9.08 21.06
N LEU A 334 -4.69 -10.36 20.78
CA LEU A 334 -4.59 -11.52 21.69
C LEU A 334 -3.40 -12.39 21.34
#